data_391953dfdc314c622420a00c67bb9899
#
_entry.id   391953dfdc314c622420a00c67bb9899
#
_cell.length_a   1.000
_cell.length_b   1.000
_cell.length_c   1.000
_cell.angle_alpha   90.00
_cell.angle_beta   90.00
_cell.angle_gamma   90.00
#
_symmetry.space_group_name_H-M   'P 1'
#
loop_
_entity.id
_entity.type
_entity.pdbx_description
1 polymer ?
#
loop_
_entity_poly.entity_id
_entity_poly.type
_entity_poly.pdbx_seq_one_letter_code
_entity_poly.pdbx_strand_id
1 'polypeptide(L)'
;YISLTTLGFLYAILKLKKGIIEEKILFGVTLICSMPFLYQLERANMIFVSLFFLMIYIYGYNSEKEIVKHIAFISLAVSASIKIYPALFGLILIRDKRWKDALICCMYGIIIFLAPFMFFGGIKNVGLMIANILNCTADMNNTGEGLKLNISNIFNYLGIIVCNDKSAFD
;
A
#
# COMPACT_ATOMS: atom_id res chain seq x y z
N TYR A 1 -18.11 -1.77 -3.25
CA TYR A 1 -16.75 -1.95 -2.76
C TYR A 1 -16.54 -3.37 -2.19
N ILE A 2 -17.26 -3.76 -1.11
CA ILE A 2 -17.10 -5.06 -0.44
C ILE A 2 -17.23 -6.21 -1.42
N SER A 3 -18.34 -6.27 -2.17
CA SER A 3 -18.60 -7.35 -3.14
C SER A 3 -17.53 -7.43 -4.23
N LEU A 4 -17.12 -6.29 -4.78
CA LEU A 4 -16.10 -6.25 -5.84
C LEU A 4 -14.74 -6.75 -5.31
N THR A 5 -14.37 -6.32 -4.10
CA THR A 5 -13.11 -6.71 -3.48
C THR A 5 -13.09 -8.20 -3.16
N THR A 6 -14.15 -8.72 -2.54
CA THR A 6 -14.22 -10.14 -2.17
C THR A 6 -14.24 -11.04 -3.40
N LEU A 7 -15.05 -10.73 -4.41
CA LEU A 7 -15.11 -11.49 -5.66
C LEU A 7 -13.81 -11.41 -6.46
N GLY A 8 -13.16 -10.22 -6.48
CA GLY A 8 -11.87 -10.04 -7.12
C GLY A 8 -10.78 -10.89 -6.48
N PHE A 9 -10.74 -10.96 -5.15
CA PHE A 9 -9.81 -11.83 -4.43
C PHE A 9 -10.06 -13.31 -4.68
N LEU A 10 -11.31 -13.75 -4.61
CA LEU A 10 -11.67 -15.15 -4.93
C LEU A 10 -11.25 -15.50 -6.36
N TYR A 11 -11.56 -14.63 -7.32
CA TYR A 11 -11.16 -14.85 -8.70
C TYR A 11 -9.64 -14.96 -8.86
N ALA A 12 -8.88 -14.06 -8.21
CA ALA A 12 -7.42 -14.09 -8.25
C ALA A 12 -6.85 -15.40 -7.67
N ILE A 13 -7.40 -15.88 -6.55
CA ILE A 13 -6.98 -17.13 -5.91
C ILE A 13 -7.30 -18.34 -6.80
N LEU A 14 -8.47 -18.38 -7.41
CA LEU A 14 -8.86 -19.46 -8.31
C LEU A 14 -7.98 -19.52 -9.57
N LYS A 15 -7.44 -18.38 -10.02
CA LYS A 15 -6.52 -18.27 -11.16
C LYS A 15 -5.06 -18.61 -10.83
N LEU A 16 -4.70 -18.89 -9.59
CA LEU A 16 -3.35 -19.35 -9.25
C LEU A 16 -2.97 -20.59 -10.06
N LYS A 17 -1.75 -20.62 -10.59
CA LYS A 17 -1.26 -21.70 -11.45
C LYS A 17 -1.00 -23.01 -10.69
N LYS A 18 -0.72 -22.92 -9.39
CA LYS A 18 -0.41 -24.08 -8.53
C LYS A 18 -1.55 -24.37 -7.56
N GLY A 19 -1.70 -25.62 -7.14
CA GLY A 19 -2.69 -26.10 -6.18
C GLY A 19 -3.96 -26.66 -6.82
N ILE A 20 -4.56 -27.61 -6.13
CA ILE A 20 -5.83 -28.23 -6.48
C ILE A 20 -6.96 -27.25 -6.17
N ILE A 21 -8.11 -27.37 -6.82
CA ILE A 21 -9.24 -26.45 -6.66
C ILE A 21 -9.71 -26.35 -5.21
N GLU A 22 -9.72 -27.47 -4.50
CA GLU A 22 -10.11 -27.56 -3.09
C GLU A 22 -9.18 -26.75 -2.19
N GLU A 23 -7.86 -26.87 -2.40
CA GLU A 23 -6.86 -26.08 -1.66
C GLU A 23 -7.02 -24.57 -1.91
N LYS A 24 -7.33 -24.17 -3.15
CA LYS A 24 -7.55 -22.78 -3.50
C LYS A 24 -8.82 -22.23 -2.84
N ILE A 25 -9.89 -23.02 -2.82
CA ILE A 25 -11.13 -22.63 -2.16
C ILE A 25 -10.90 -22.52 -0.66
N LEU A 26 -10.25 -23.50 -0.04
CA LEU A 26 -9.95 -23.47 1.39
C LEU A 26 -9.10 -22.26 1.75
N PHE A 27 -8.04 -22.01 0.98
CA PHE A 27 -7.18 -20.82 1.17
C PHE A 27 -7.97 -19.52 1.01
N GLY A 28 -8.82 -19.43 -0.02
CA GLY A 28 -9.67 -18.27 -0.27
C GLY A 28 -10.64 -17.99 0.87
N VAL A 29 -11.33 -19.00 1.34
CA VAL A 29 -12.26 -18.90 2.48
C VAL A 29 -11.52 -18.48 3.74
N THR A 30 -10.39 -19.13 4.05
CA THR A 30 -9.59 -18.80 5.23
C THR A 30 -9.09 -17.35 5.18
N LEU A 31 -8.67 -16.88 4.01
CA LEU A 31 -8.21 -15.49 3.85
C LEU A 31 -9.35 -14.50 4.06
N ILE A 32 -10.50 -14.73 3.43
CA ILE A 32 -11.68 -13.83 3.51
C ILE A 32 -12.27 -13.80 4.91
N CYS A 33 -12.28 -14.93 5.62
CA CYS A 33 -12.74 -15.01 6.99
C CYS A 33 -11.70 -14.53 8.02
N SER A 34 -10.50 -14.16 7.58
CA SER A 34 -9.45 -13.68 8.49
C SER A 34 -9.81 -12.31 9.08
N MET A 35 -9.51 -12.12 10.37
CA MET A 35 -9.74 -10.83 11.04
C MET A 35 -9.09 -9.64 10.33
N PRO A 36 -7.84 -9.71 9.83
CA PRO A 36 -7.25 -8.61 9.09
C PRO A 36 -8.04 -8.24 7.83
N PHE A 37 -8.55 -9.23 7.09
CA PHE A 37 -9.34 -8.99 5.89
C PHE A 37 -10.68 -8.31 6.22
N LEU A 38 -11.43 -8.85 7.18
CA LEU A 38 -12.71 -8.33 7.63
C LEU A 38 -12.58 -6.90 8.17
N TYR A 39 -11.55 -6.65 8.99
CA TYR A 39 -11.28 -5.33 9.54
C TYR A 39 -10.99 -4.28 8.45
N GLN A 40 -10.28 -4.66 7.39
CA GLN A 40 -10.02 -3.76 6.26
C GLN A 40 -11.31 -3.51 5.44
N LEU A 41 -12.17 -4.50 5.30
CA LEU A 41 -13.47 -4.34 4.64
C LEU A 41 -14.39 -3.42 5.43
N GLU A 42 -14.50 -3.61 6.74
CA GLU A 42 -15.32 -2.80 7.64
C GLU A 42 -14.95 -1.31 7.56
N ARG A 43 -13.64 -1.02 7.53
CA ARG A 43 -13.14 0.35 7.40
C ARG A 43 -13.21 0.92 5.99
N ALA A 44 -13.72 0.17 5.02
CA ALA A 44 -13.68 0.55 3.59
C ALA A 44 -12.28 1.04 3.15
N ASN A 45 -11.22 0.42 3.68
CA ASN A 45 -9.85 0.86 3.44
C ASN A 45 -9.44 0.61 1.99
N MET A 46 -8.90 1.62 1.35
CA MET A 46 -8.44 1.57 -0.05
C MET A 46 -7.26 0.62 -0.30
N ILE A 47 -6.79 -0.09 0.73
CA ILE A 47 -5.67 -1.03 0.63
C ILE A 47 -5.92 -2.12 -0.42
N PHE A 48 -7.15 -2.61 -0.55
CA PHE A 48 -7.48 -3.63 -1.55
C PHE A 48 -7.45 -3.08 -2.98
N VAL A 49 -7.84 -1.82 -3.16
CA VAL A 49 -7.71 -1.14 -4.46
C VAL A 49 -6.24 -0.97 -4.81
N SER A 50 -5.43 -0.53 -3.85
CA SER A 50 -3.98 -0.45 -4.02
C SER A 50 -3.36 -1.81 -4.36
N LEU A 51 -3.77 -2.87 -3.65
CA LEU A 51 -3.30 -4.24 -3.92
C LEU A 51 -3.70 -4.72 -5.32
N PHE A 52 -4.91 -4.41 -5.79
CA PHE A 52 -5.37 -4.77 -7.13
C PHE A 52 -4.44 -4.16 -8.19
N PHE A 53 -4.13 -2.87 -8.09
CA PHE A 53 -3.20 -2.23 -9.02
C PHE A 53 -1.78 -2.77 -8.89
N LEU A 54 -1.33 -3.10 -7.68
CA LEU A 54 -0.04 -3.75 -7.47
C LEU A 54 0.04 -5.13 -8.16
N MET A 55 -1.05 -5.90 -8.14
CA MET A 55 -1.10 -7.19 -8.83
C MET A 55 -0.97 -7.01 -10.35
N ILE A 56 -1.62 -6.01 -10.95
CA ILE A 56 -1.46 -5.70 -12.38
C ILE A 56 0.02 -5.41 -12.69
N TYR A 57 0.71 -4.65 -11.82
CA TYR A 57 2.14 -4.39 -11.97
C TYR A 57 2.95 -5.69 -11.95
N ILE A 58 2.75 -6.55 -10.93
CA ILE A 58 3.50 -7.80 -10.76
C ILE A 58 3.34 -8.72 -11.97
N TYR A 59 2.15 -8.79 -12.56
CA TYR A 59 1.90 -9.62 -13.74
C TYR A 59 2.43 -9.00 -15.04
N GLY A 60 2.50 -7.68 -15.13
CA GLY A 60 2.79 -6.98 -16.38
C GLY A 60 4.20 -6.37 -16.51
N TYR A 61 4.93 -6.17 -15.40
CA TYR A 61 6.20 -5.42 -15.41
C TYR A 61 7.30 -6.06 -16.29
N ASN A 62 7.25 -7.37 -16.48
CA ASN A 62 8.19 -8.13 -17.31
C ASN A 62 7.58 -8.60 -18.64
N SER A 63 6.52 -7.97 -19.11
CA SER A 63 5.90 -8.30 -20.40
C SER A 63 6.81 -7.87 -21.55
N GLU A 64 6.83 -8.67 -22.63
CA GLU A 64 7.50 -8.30 -23.89
C GLU A 64 6.72 -7.21 -24.65
N LYS A 65 5.40 -7.10 -24.39
CA LYS A 65 4.55 -6.09 -25.01
C LYS A 65 4.70 -4.76 -24.29
N GLU A 66 5.22 -3.73 -24.96
CA GLU A 66 5.45 -2.39 -24.41
C GLU A 66 4.17 -1.79 -23.78
N ILE A 67 3.03 -1.94 -24.44
CA ILE A 67 1.75 -1.42 -23.92
C ILE A 67 1.42 -2.04 -22.55
N VAL A 68 1.59 -3.36 -22.39
CA VAL A 68 1.32 -4.05 -21.12
C VAL A 68 2.29 -3.59 -20.04
N LYS A 69 3.54 -3.36 -20.40
CA LYS A 69 4.57 -2.84 -19.51
C LYS A 69 4.23 -1.44 -19.00
N HIS A 70 3.81 -0.53 -19.89
CA HIS A 70 3.37 0.81 -19.50
C HIS A 70 2.13 0.78 -18.60
N ILE A 71 1.14 -0.07 -18.91
CA ILE A 71 -0.04 -0.26 -18.05
C ILE A 71 0.40 -0.73 -16.66
N ALA A 72 1.36 -1.65 -16.57
CA ALA A 72 1.89 -2.12 -15.30
C ALA A 72 2.55 -0.98 -14.51
N PHE A 73 3.39 -0.15 -15.15
CA PHE A 73 4.05 0.99 -14.49
C PHE A 73 3.04 2.04 -13.99
N ILE A 74 2.02 2.36 -14.80
CA ILE A 74 0.91 3.23 -14.40
C ILE A 74 0.17 2.62 -13.20
N SER A 75 -0.09 1.33 -13.22
CA SER A 75 -0.75 0.62 -12.12
C SER A 75 0.07 0.70 -10.82
N LEU A 76 1.39 0.54 -10.88
CA LEU A 76 2.23 0.73 -9.70
C LEU A 76 2.15 2.17 -9.19
N ALA A 77 2.17 3.15 -10.08
CA ALA A 77 2.06 4.56 -9.72
C ALA A 77 0.72 4.89 -9.04
N VAL A 78 -0.40 4.36 -9.54
CA VAL A 78 -1.72 4.48 -8.91
C VAL A 78 -1.73 3.80 -7.54
N SER A 79 -1.20 2.59 -7.44
CA SER A 79 -1.10 1.85 -6.18
C SER A 79 -0.30 2.64 -5.13
N ALA A 80 0.84 3.21 -5.52
CA ALA A 80 1.71 4.02 -4.68
C ALA A 80 1.06 5.34 -4.26
N SER A 81 0.21 5.93 -5.09
CA SER A 81 -0.53 7.15 -4.76
C SER A 81 -1.62 6.91 -3.72
N ILE A 82 -2.22 5.71 -3.71
CA ILE A 82 -3.20 5.31 -2.68
C ILE A 82 -2.49 4.98 -1.36
N LYS A 83 -1.40 4.23 -1.42
CA LYS A 83 -0.58 3.83 -0.28
C LYS A 83 0.89 3.87 -0.70
N ILE A 84 1.74 4.52 0.07
CA ILE A 84 3.14 4.78 -0.33
C ILE A 84 4.01 3.50 -0.42
N TYR A 85 3.76 2.50 0.41
CA TYR A 85 4.60 1.29 0.47
C TYR A 85 4.63 0.44 -0.82
N PRO A 86 3.60 0.37 -1.69
CA PRO A 86 3.74 -0.29 -2.99
C PRO A 86 4.84 0.29 -3.88
N ALA A 87 5.24 1.55 -3.68
CA ALA A 87 6.36 2.14 -4.41
C ALA A 87 7.66 1.33 -4.29
N LEU A 88 7.84 0.61 -3.16
CA LEU A 88 9.00 -0.26 -2.95
C LEU A 88 9.12 -1.37 -4.00
N PHE A 89 8.02 -1.80 -4.60
CA PHE A 89 8.06 -2.78 -5.70
C PHE A 89 8.73 -2.23 -6.96
N GLY A 90 8.82 -0.90 -7.12
CA GLY A 90 9.62 -0.28 -8.17
C GLY A 90 11.12 -0.58 -8.06
N LEU A 91 11.63 -0.91 -6.87
CA LEU A 91 13.02 -1.32 -6.66
C LEU A 91 13.37 -2.63 -7.38
N ILE A 92 12.38 -3.45 -7.73
CA ILE A 92 12.58 -4.66 -8.55
C ILE A 92 13.20 -4.29 -9.91
N LEU A 93 12.76 -3.19 -10.53
CA LEU A 93 13.30 -2.72 -11.80
C LEU A 93 14.77 -2.30 -11.67
N ILE A 94 15.15 -1.71 -10.53
CA ILE A 94 16.53 -1.33 -10.22
C ILE A 94 17.39 -2.58 -10.01
N ARG A 95 16.89 -3.55 -9.24
CA ARG A 95 17.56 -4.83 -9.02
C ARG A 95 17.82 -5.57 -10.34
N ASP A 96 16.85 -5.54 -11.25
CA ASP A 96 16.94 -6.19 -12.56
C ASP A 96 17.74 -5.34 -13.58
N LYS A 97 18.42 -4.26 -13.11
CA LYS A 97 19.23 -3.32 -13.92
C LYS A 97 18.47 -2.64 -15.06
N ARG A 98 17.17 -2.52 -14.95
CA ARG A 98 16.27 -1.89 -15.93
C ARG A 98 16.08 -0.40 -15.60
N TRP A 99 17.16 0.35 -15.63
CA TRP A 99 17.19 1.78 -15.22
C TRP A 99 16.23 2.66 -16.01
N LYS A 100 16.09 2.43 -17.32
CA LYS A 100 15.16 3.19 -18.18
C LYS A 100 13.71 2.99 -17.72
N ASP A 101 13.33 1.76 -17.48
CA ASP A 101 11.97 1.39 -17.03
C ASP A 101 11.70 1.92 -15.62
N ALA A 102 12.68 1.89 -14.74
CA ALA A 102 12.60 2.45 -13.40
C ALA A 102 12.36 3.98 -13.45
N LEU A 103 13.04 4.68 -14.34
CA LEU A 103 12.91 6.12 -14.53
C LEU A 103 11.53 6.47 -15.09
N ILE A 104 11.04 5.73 -16.08
CA ILE A 104 9.70 5.89 -16.67
C ILE A 104 8.63 5.65 -15.59
N CYS A 105 8.78 4.59 -14.79
CA CYS A 105 7.87 4.27 -13.69
C CYS A 105 7.84 5.38 -12.63
N CYS A 106 9.00 5.93 -12.29
CA CYS A 106 9.12 7.07 -11.38
C CYS A 106 8.41 8.32 -11.92
N MET A 107 8.58 8.63 -13.21
CA MET A 107 7.87 9.73 -13.87
C MET A 107 6.34 9.55 -13.80
N TYR A 108 5.82 8.36 -14.07
CA TYR A 108 4.39 8.09 -13.89
C TYR A 108 3.96 8.29 -12.43
N GLY A 109 4.78 7.86 -11.47
CA GLY A 109 4.53 8.07 -10.04
C GLY A 109 4.36 9.54 -9.70
N ILE A 110 5.30 10.39 -10.15
CA ILE A 110 5.26 11.83 -9.91
C ILE A 110 4.03 12.46 -10.57
N ILE A 111 3.75 12.12 -11.83
CA ILE A 111 2.61 12.68 -12.57
C ILE A 111 1.30 12.30 -11.88
N ILE A 112 1.07 11.02 -11.56
CA ILE A 112 -0.17 10.55 -10.96
C ILE A 112 -0.33 11.08 -9.52
N PHE A 113 0.77 11.23 -8.78
CA PHE A 113 0.73 11.82 -7.44
C PHE A 113 0.38 13.30 -7.47
N LEU A 114 0.91 14.06 -8.43
CA LEU A 114 0.69 15.50 -8.54
C LEU A 114 -0.61 15.88 -9.28
N ALA A 115 -1.11 15.01 -10.16
CA ALA A 115 -2.29 15.31 -10.98
C ALA A 115 -3.52 15.75 -10.16
N PRO A 116 -3.88 15.13 -9.02
CA PRO A 116 -5.03 15.59 -8.23
C PRO A 116 -4.89 17.02 -7.74
N PHE A 117 -3.69 17.49 -7.40
CA PHE A 117 -3.47 18.84 -6.89
C PHE A 117 -3.77 19.92 -7.93
N MET A 118 -3.66 19.59 -9.22
CA MET A 118 -4.03 20.53 -10.29
C MET A 118 -5.52 20.90 -10.24
N PHE A 119 -6.37 19.96 -9.79
CA PHE A 119 -7.82 20.18 -9.63
C PHE A 119 -8.20 20.82 -8.29
N PHE A 120 -7.36 20.68 -7.27
CA PHE A 120 -7.62 21.14 -5.90
C PHE A 120 -6.72 22.30 -5.46
N GLY A 121 -6.58 23.34 -6.30
CA GLY A 121 -5.91 24.57 -5.91
C GLY A 121 -4.41 24.63 -6.20
N GLY A 122 -3.88 23.66 -6.97
CA GLY A 122 -2.51 23.69 -7.49
C GLY A 122 -1.44 23.20 -6.50
N ILE A 123 -0.20 23.33 -6.93
CA ILE A 123 1.01 22.82 -6.26
C ILE A 123 1.18 23.39 -4.83
N LYS A 124 0.62 24.55 -4.53
CA LYS A 124 0.67 25.15 -3.18
C LYS A 124 0.10 24.20 -2.12
N ASN A 125 -0.89 23.42 -2.47
CA ASN A 125 -1.53 22.48 -1.55
C ASN A 125 -0.68 21.23 -1.25
N VAL A 126 0.33 20.94 -2.05
CA VAL A 126 1.32 19.88 -1.73
C VAL A 126 2.08 20.23 -0.45
N GLY A 127 2.51 21.50 -0.31
CA GLY A 127 3.18 21.97 0.91
C GLY A 127 2.27 21.88 2.15
N LEU A 128 1.00 22.26 2.00
CA LEU A 128 0.00 22.13 3.07
C LEU A 128 -0.25 20.68 3.44
N MET A 129 -0.33 19.77 2.47
CA MET A 129 -0.49 18.34 2.71
C MET A 129 0.70 17.78 3.51
N ILE A 130 1.93 18.13 3.11
CA ILE A 130 3.14 17.66 3.82
C ILE A 130 3.15 18.21 5.25
N ALA A 131 2.85 19.50 5.42
CA ALA A 131 2.77 20.13 6.74
C ALA A 131 1.71 19.44 7.62
N ASN A 132 0.53 19.14 7.08
CA ASN A 132 -0.54 18.45 7.80
C ASN A 132 -0.14 17.01 8.18
N ILE A 133 0.56 16.28 7.31
CA ILE A 133 1.05 14.93 7.63
C ILE A 133 2.07 15.00 8.77
N LEU A 134 3.00 15.96 8.74
CA LEU A 134 4.00 16.12 9.79
C LEU A 134 3.36 16.54 11.12
N ASN A 135 2.40 17.45 11.11
CA ASN A 135 1.68 17.87 12.31
C ASN A 135 0.83 16.73 12.88
N CYS A 136 0.09 15.98 12.04
CA CYS A 136 -0.64 14.81 12.49
C CYS A 136 0.24 13.74 13.13
N THR A 137 1.45 13.52 12.61
CA THR A 137 2.39 12.59 13.23
C THR A 137 2.92 13.09 14.56
N ALA A 138 3.14 14.40 14.70
CA ALA A 138 3.55 15.01 15.96
C ALA A 138 2.44 14.92 17.02
N ASP A 139 1.21 15.27 16.67
CA ASP A 139 0.05 15.20 17.58
C ASP A 139 -0.25 13.75 18.00
N MET A 140 -0.09 12.80 17.11
CA MET A 140 -0.28 11.37 17.42
C MET A 140 0.75 10.84 18.42
N ASN A 141 1.95 11.43 18.47
CA ASN A 141 2.95 11.08 19.47
C ASN A 141 2.66 11.74 20.82
N ASN A 142 2.00 12.91 20.83
CA ASN A 142 1.74 13.68 22.03
C ASN A 142 0.41 13.32 22.74
N THR A 143 -0.59 12.86 22.00
CA THR A 143 -1.94 12.64 22.57
C THR A 143 -2.18 11.27 23.18
N GLY A 144 -1.19 10.34 23.10
CA GLY A 144 -1.31 9.02 23.77
C GLY A 144 -2.57 8.20 23.42
N GLU A 145 -3.41 8.71 22.53
CA GLU A 145 -4.69 8.10 22.20
C GLU A 145 -4.53 6.85 21.32
N GLY A 146 -4.58 5.74 21.98
CA GLY A 146 -4.73 4.42 21.41
C GLY A 146 -3.43 3.65 21.25
N LEU A 147 -3.40 2.45 21.78
CA LEU A 147 -2.40 1.43 21.54
C LEU A 147 -2.22 1.18 20.03
N LYS A 148 -1.37 1.95 19.37
CA LYS A 148 -1.00 1.69 17.99
C LYS A 148 0.11 0.66 17.99
N LEU A 149 -0.25 -0.58 17.68
CA LEU A 149 0.70 -1.66 17.44
C LEU A 149 1.44 -1.40 16.11
N ASN A 150 2.41 -0.51 16.14
CA ASN A 150 3.42 -0.39 15.10
C ASN A 150 4.79 -0.75 15.67
N ILE A 151 5.75 -1.03 14.79
CA ILE A 151 7.10 -1.46 15.20
C ILE A 151 7.77 -0.40 16.08
N SER A 152 7.62 0.89 15.78
CA SER A 152 8.17 1.98 16.59
C SER A 152 7.62 1.96 18.02
N ASN A 153 6.31 1.78 18.17
CA ASN A 153 5.67 1.74 19.48
C ASN A 153 6.10 0.50 20.27
N ILE A 154 6.28 -0.64 19.61
CA ILE A 154 6.79 -1.85 20.27
C ILE A 154 8.19 -1.58 20.86
N PHE A 155 9.10 -0.94 20.12
CA PHE A 155 10.42 -0.58 20.65
C PHE A 155 10.34 0.47 21.76
N ASN A 156 9.45 1.45 21.67
CA ASN A 156 9.22 2.41 22.74
C ASN A 156 8.70 1.74 24.01
N TYR A 157 7.70 0.86 23.90
CA TYR A 157 7.18 0.11 25.03
C TYR A 157 8.24 -0.81 25.66
N LEU A 158 9.05 -1.49 24.85
CA LEU A 158 10.17 -2.29 25.34
C LEU A 158 11.22 -1.42 26.04
N GLY A 159 11.54 -0.25 25.49
CA GLY A 159 12.44 0.72 26.10
C GLY A 159 11.93 1.17 27.48
N ILE A 160 10.64 1.50 27.60
CA ILE A 160 10.01 1.89 28.86
C ILE A 160 10.06 0.74 29.88
N ILE A 161 9.76 -0.48 29.48
CA ILE A 161 9.80 -1.66 30.35
C ILE A 161 11.23 -1.93 30.84
N VAL A 162 12.23 -1.82 29.97
CA VAL A 162 13.63 -2.11 30.29
C VAL A 162 14.25 -1.00 31.15
N CYS A 163 13.93 0.27 30.86
CA CYS A 163 14.50 1.42 31.57
C CYS A 163 13.72 1.78 32.83
N ASN A 164 12.56 1.16 33.08
CA ASN A 164 11.65 1.45 34.20
C ASN A 164 11.32 2.96 34.34
N ASP A 165 11.33 3.67 33.23
CA ASP A 165 11.08 5.10 33.16
C ASP A 165 9.59 5.35 32.97
N LYS A 166 8.89 5.70 34.07
CA LYS A 166 7.46 6.02 34.05
C LYS A 166 7.14 7.43 33.54
N SER A 167 8.15 8.27 33.33
CA SER A 167 7.97 9.67 32.93
C SER A 167 7.50 9.85 31.49
N ALA A 168 7.46 8.80 30.71
CA ALA A 168 6.99 8.83 29.32
C ALA A 168 5.45 8.68 29.17
N PHE A 169 4.71 8.55 30.29
CA PHE A 169 3.22 8.42 30.31
C PHE A 169 2.50 9.66 30.86
N ASP A 170 3.22 10.64 31.37
CA ASP A 170 2.70 11.95 31.77
C ASP A 170 2.97 12.98 30.65
#